data_5a15796bedef148fc73d3b2516102787
#
_entry.id   5a15796bedef148fc73d3b2516102787
#
_cell.length_a   1.000
_cell.length_b   1.000
_cell.length_c   1.000
_cell.angle_alpha   90.00
_cell.angle_beta   90.00
_cell.angle_gamma   90.00
#
_symmetry.space_group_name_H-M   'P 1'
#
loop_
_entity.id
_entity.type
_entity.pdbx_description
1 polymer ?
#
loop_
_entity_poly.entity_id
_entity_poly.type
_entity_poly.pdbx_seq_one_letter_code
_entity_poly.pdbx_strand_id
1 'polypeptide(L)'
;MLLKAAERKMHIMYEKYDQIKITDLEVFANHGVFPEENTLGQKFLVSAALYTSTRRAGLSDDLTASIHYGEVSSFIDRYLREHTFKLLERTAEALAEELLLHIEGLEKIRLEIKKPWAPVKLPLKTVSVEIERGWHTAYIALGSNIG
;
A
#
# COMPACT_ATOMS: atom_id res chain seq x y z
N MET A 1 19.54 -7.45 37.37
CA MET A 1 20.27 -6.67 36.41
C MET A 1 20.24 -7.27 35.02
N LEU A 2 20.78 -8.43 34.86
CA LEU A 2 20.79 -9.09 33.58
C LEU A 2 19.38 -9.35 33.07
N LEU A 3 18.48 -9.70 33.93
CA LEU A 3 17.12 -9.98 33.57
C LEU A 3 16.45 -8.73 32.96
N LYS A 4 16.67 -7.58 33.59
CA LYS A 4 16.08 -6.35 33.12
C LYS A 4 16.67 -5.92 31.76
N ALA A 5 17.95 -6.17 31.56
CA ALA A 5 18.58 -5.84 30.30
C ALA A 5 18.05 -6.74 29.20
N ALA A 6 17.83 -8.02 29.50
CA ALA A 6 17.27 -8.98 28.56
C ALA A 6 15.82 -8.62 28.21
N GLU A 7 15.04 -8.22 29.21
CA GLU A 7 13.66 -7.81 29.01
C GLU A 7 13.57 -6.58 28.13
N ARG A 8 14.44 -5.60 28.35
CA ARG A 8 14.48 -4.41 27.53
C ARG A 8 14.84 -4.73 26.09
N LYS A 9 15.81 -5.64 25.92
CA LYS A 9 16.23 -6.03 24.59
C LYS A 9 15.07 -6.69 23.85
N MET A 10 14.37 -7.60 24.49
CA MET A 10 13.23 -8.27 23.90
C MET A 10 12.13 -7.27 23.57
N HIS A 11 11.89 -6.33 24.46
CA HIS A 11 10.83 -5.34 24.27
C HIS A 11 11.15 -4.43 23.07
N ILE A 12 12.40 -4.00 22.92
CA ILE A 12 12.81 -3.19 21.80
C ILE A 12 12.74 -3.97 20.49
N MET A 13 13.11 -5.23 20.53
CA MET A 13 13.16 -6.05 19.31
C MET A 13 11.80 -6.60 18.90
N TYR A 14 10.80 -6.48 19.76
CA TYR A 14 9.50 -7.02 19.51
C TYR A 14 8.57 -5.95 18.95
N GLU A 15 8.83 -5.58 17.73
CA GLU A 15 7.93 -4.68 17.02
C GLU A 15 6.95 -5.52 16.23
N LYS A 16 5.69 -5.14 16.25
CA LYS A 16 4.67 -5.93 15.58
C LYS A 16 4.84 -5.85 14.07
N TYR A 17 4.96 -4.65 13.55
CA TYR A 17 5.17 -4.45 12.13
C TYR A 17 6.16 -3.33 11.88
N ASP A 18 6.94 -3.54 10.83
CA ASP A 18 7.81 -2.52 10.28
C ASP A 18 7.16 -2.02 8.98
N GLN A 19 7.80 -1.13 8.28
CA GLN A 19 7.27 -0.60 7.03
C GLN A 19 8.33 -0.61 5.95
N ILE A 20 7.93 -1.11 4.78
CA ILE A 20 8.70 -0.91 3.56
C ILE A 20 7.93 0.14 2.77
N LYS A 21 8.60 1.22 2.37
CA LYS A 21 7.91 2.34 1.74
C LYS A 21 8.33 2.52 0.30
N ILE A 22 7.32 2.67 -0.56
CA ILE A 22 7.50 3.08 -1.95
C ILE A 22 6.92 4.48 -2.02
N THR A 23 7.71 5.45 -2.44
CA THR A 23 7.27 6.86 -2.44
C THR A 23 7.24 7.39 -3.86
N ASP A 24 6.08 7.92 -4.23
CA ASP A 24 5.84 8.60 -5.51
C ASP A 24 6.26 7.80 -6.74
N LEU A 25 5.82 6.54 -6.79
CA LEU A 25 5.95 5.74 -7.98
C LEU A 25 5.11 6.38 -9.08
N GLU A 26 5.74 6.73 -10.18
CA GLU A 26 5.06 7.39 -11.27
C GLU A 26 4.41 6.36 -12.19
N VAL A 27 3.11 6.51 -12.42
CA VAL A 27 2.35 5.62 -13.29
C VAL A 27 1.52 6.48 -14.24
N PHE A 28 1.58 6.18 -15.52
CA PHE A 28 0.72 6.86 -16.50
C PHE A 28 -0.51 5.98 -16.71
N ALA A 29 -1.68 6.51 -16.39
CA ALA A 29 -2.93 5.74 -16.41
C ALA A 29 -4.11 6.61 -16.81
N ASN A 30 -5.29 6.00 -16.91
CA ASN A 30 -6.46 6.62 -17.54
C ASN A 30 -7.65 6.77 -16.60
N HIS A 31 -7.39 7.00 -15.32
CA HIS A 31 -8.45 7.13 -14.33
C HIS A 31 -9.00 8.55 -14.30
N GLY A 32 -10.30 8.69 -14.15
CA GLY A 32 -10.95 9.97 -14.01
C GLY A 32 -12.40 9.93 -14.44
N VAL A 33 -13.14 10.95 -14.04
CA VAL A 33 -14.57 11.08 -14.35
C VAL A 33 -14.77 11.55 -15.77
N PHE A 34 -13.90 12.44 -16.26
CA PHE A 34 -14.07 13.00 -17.59
C PHE A 34 -13.58 12.05 -18.68
N PRO A 35 -14.34 11.95 -19.80
CA PRO A 35 -13.92 11.08 -20.91
C PRO A 35 -12.53 11.40 -21.44
N GLU A 36 -12.13 12.67 -21.41
CA GLU A 36 -10.80 13.08 -21.85
C GLU A 36 -9.69 12.46 -21.00
N GLU A 37 -9.92 12.32 -19.70
CA GLU A 37 -8.98 11.69 -18.81
C GLU A 37 -8.82 10.21 -19.15
N ASN A 38 -9.90 9.58 -19.54
CA ASN A 38 -9.89 8.16 -19.88
C ASN A 38 -9.21 7.89 -21.22
N THR A 39 -9.28 8.86 -22.14
CA THR A 39 -8.71 8.72 -23.47
C THR A 39 -7.24 9.11 -23.51
N LEU A 40 -6.90 10.25 -22.92
CA LEU A 40 -5.56 10.80 -22.99
C LEU A 40 -4.64 10.26 -21.92
N GLY A 41 -5.19 9.96 -20.77
CA GLY A 41 -4.42 9.53 -19.63
C GLY A 41 -3.63 10.66 -18.98
N GLN A 42 -3.02 10.36 -17.85
CA GLN A 42 -2.21 11.33 -17.12
C GLN A 42 -1.30 10.64 -16.13
N LYS A 43 -0.38 11.39 -15.56
CA LYS A 43 0.53 10.92 -14.54
C LYS A 43 -0.17 10.83 -13.20
N PHE A 44 0.01 9.68 -12.53
CA PHE A 44 -0.38 9.49 -11.14
C PHE A 44 0.88 9.17 -10.35
N LEU A 45 0.90 9.56 -9.08
CA LEU A 45 2.01 9.21 -8.19
C LEU A 45 1.45 8.34 -7.08
N VAL A 46 2.02 7.17 -6.92
CA VAL A 46 1.54 6.18 -5.94
C VAL A 46 2.57 6.01 -4.84
N SER A 47 2.12 6.19 -3.59
CA SER A 47 2.97 5.94 -2.43
C SER A 47 2.32 4.84 -1.60
N ALA A 48 3.11 3.87 -1.21
CA ALA A 48 2.64 2.73 -0.44
C ALA A 48 3.56 2.46 0.74
N ALA A 49 2.99 2.40 1.94
CA ALA A 49 3.69 1.92 3.11
C ALA A 49 3.21 0.49 3.35
N LEU A 50 4.11 -0.46 3.21
CA LEU A 50 3.82 -1.88 3.30
C LEU A 50 4.19 -2.36 4.70
N TYR A 51 3.18 -2.71 5.49
CA TYR A 51 3.40 -3.14 6.86
C TYR A 51 3.63 -4.64 6.90
N THR A 52 4.80 -5.02 7.37
CA THR A 52 5.23 -6.41 7.45
C THR A 52 6.31 -6.52 8.51
N SER A 53 6.60 -7.73 8.97
CA SER A 53 7.75 -7.91 9.83
C SER A 53 8.99 -8.02 8.95
N THR A 54 9.97 -7.16 9.17
CA THR A 54 11.24 -7.20 8.45
C THR A 54 12.32 -7.90 9.24
N ARG A 55 11.97 -8.41 10.42
CA ARG A 55 12.95 -8.99 11.34
C ARG A 55 13.70 -10.19 10.76
N ARG A 56 12.97 -11.12 10.19
CA ARG A 56 13.59 -12.33 9.63
C ARG A 56 14.55 -12.00 8.49
N ALA A 57 14.14 -11.11 7.60
CA ALA A 57 15.01 -10.64 6.52
C ALA A 57 16.20 -9.89 7.08
N GLY A 58 15.99 -9.06 8.11
CA GLY A 58 17.05 -8.29 8.73
C GLY A 58 18.08 -9.14 9.43
N LEU A 59 17.69 -10.31 9.94
CA LEU A 59 18.62 -11.21 10.62
C LEU A 59 19.33 -12.15 9.65
N SER A 60 18.69 -12.51 8.54
CA SER A 60 19.20 -13.53 7.63
C SER A 60 19.78 -13.00 6.33
N ASP A 61 19.44 -11.76 5.96
CA ASP A 61 19.80 -11.16 4.68
C ASP A 61 19.26 -12.01 3.51
N ASP A 62 18.10 -12.63 3.70
CA ASP A 62 17.48 -13.51 2.72
C ASP A 62 16.27 -12.81 2.10
N LEU A 63 16.32 -12.57 0.81
CA LEU A 63 15.25 -11.91 0.07
C LEU A 63 13.91 -12.64 0.21
N THR A 64 13.93 -13.95 0.29
CA THR A 64 12.68 -14.73 0.40
C THR A 64 11.94 -14.47 1.72
N ALA A 65 12.61 -13.87 2.69
CA ALA A 65 12.00 -13.52 3.96
C ALA A 65 11.40 -12.10 3.94
N SER A 66 11.48 -11.41 2.82
CA SER A 66 11.02 -10.03 2.68
C SER A 66 9.98 -9.89 1.57
N ILE A 67 9.30 -8.76 1.58
CA ILE A 67 8.46 -8.38 0.45
C ILE A 67 9.37 -7.77 -0.61
N HIS A 68 9.25 -8.24 -1.84
CA HIS A 68 10.05 -7.73 -2.95
C HIS A 68 9.39 -6.46 -3.49
N TYR A 69 9.87 -5.30 -3.07
CA TYR A 69 9.27 -4.03 -3.46
C TYR A 69 9.31 -3.75 -4.98
N GLY A 70 10.26 -4.33 -5.69
CA GLY A 70 10.28 -4.23 -7.14
C GLY A 70 9.08 -4.92 -7.79
N GLU A 71 8.71 -6.09 -7.26
CA GLU A 71 7.53 -6.80 -7.76
C GLU A 71 6.26 -6.06 -7.39
N VAL A 72 6.21 -5.47 -6.20
CA VAL A 72 5.05 -4.66 -5.77
C VAL A 72 4.91 -3.46 -6.70
N SER A 73 6.00 -2.77 -7.00
CA SER A 73 5.99 -1.61 -7.89
C SER A 73 5.51 -1.99 -9.29
N SER A 74 5.99 -3.10 -9.81
CA SER A 74 5.57 -3.60 -11.12
C SER A 74 4.08 -3.97 -11.13
N PHE A 75 3.61 -4.55 -10.04
CA PHE A 75 2.20 -4.91 -9.91
C PHE A 75 1.33 -3.65 -9.92
N ILE A 76 1.73 -2.63 -9.15
CA ILE A 76 0.99 -1.37 -9.08
C ILE A 76 0.91 -0.74 -10.47
N ASP A 77 2.03 -0.65 -11.15
CA ASP A 77 2.09 -0.05 -12.48
C ASP A 77 1.17 -0.79 -13.45
N ARG A 78 1.27 -2.11 -13.50
CA ARG A 78 0.48 -2.92 -14.41
C ARG A 78 -1.01 -2.84 -14.09
N TYR A 79 -1.36 -2.97 -12.82
CA TYR A 79 -2.76 -2.95 -12.41
C TYR A 79 -3.44 -1.63 -12.77
N LEU A 80 -2.78 -0.52 -12.49
CA LEU A 80 -3.35 0.79 -12.76
C LEU A 80 -3.43 1.10 -14.25
N ARG A 81 -2.52 0.56 -15.05
CA ARG A 81 -2.58 0.74 -16.49
C ARG A 81 -3.64 -0.16 -17.16
N GLU A 82 -3.91 -1.31 -16.58
CA GLU A 82 -4.86 -2.27 -17.15
C GLU A 82 -6.32 -2.00 -16.76
N HIS A 83 -6.55 -1.13 -15.79
CA HIS A 83 -7.90 -0.82 -15.32
C HIS A 83 -8.16 0.66 -15.43
N THR A 84 -9.41 1.04 -15.64
CA THR A 84 -9.81 2.44 -15.69
C THR A 84 -10.96 2.65 -14.72
N PHE A 85 -10.71 3.47 -13.70
CA PHE A 85 -11.71 3.80 -12.69
C PHE A 85 -12.05 5.29 -12.78
N LYS A 86 -13.25 5.64 -12.36
CA LYS A 86 -13.69 7.03 -12.37
C LYS A 86 -13.14 7.83 -11.19
N LEU A 87 -13.10 7.20 -10.02
CA LEU A 87 -12.76 7.87 -8.77
C LEU A 87 -11.43 7.41 -8.22
N LEU A 88 -10.66 8.33 -7.64
CA LEU A 88 -9.43 7.98 -6.93
C LEU A 88 -9.73 7.05 -5.76
N GLU A 89 -10.87 7.25 -5.10
CA GLU A 89 -11.31 6.40 -3.99
C GLU A 89 -11.44 4.94 -4.44
N ARG A 90 -12.06 4.72 -5.57
CA ARG A 90 -12.22 3.37 -6.11
C ARG A 90 -10.88 2.79 -6.54
N THR A 91 -10.05 3.61 -7.15
CA THR A 91 -8.71 3.20 -7.60
C THR A 91 -7.89 2.74 -6.39
N ALA A 92 -7.90 3.51 -5.32
CA ALA A 92 -7.16 3.19 -4.11
C ALA A 92 -7.70 1.92 -3.43
N GLU A 93 -9.01 1.82 -3.30
CA GLU A 93 -9.64 0.66 -2.66
C GLU A 93 -9.34 -0.62 -3.42
N ALA A 94 -9.52 -0.60 -4.73
CA ALA A 94 -9.28 -1.76 -5.58
C ALA A 94 -7.80 -2.19 -5.55
N LEU A 95 -6.89 -1.23 -5.65
CA LEU A 95 -5.47 -1.53 -5.64
C LEU A 95 -5.03 -2.09 -4.28
N ALA A 96 -5.50 -1.50 -3.19
CA ALA A 96 -5.16 -1.97 -1.85
C ALA A 96 -5.63 -3.41 -1.64
N GLU A 97 -6.85 -3.72 -2.07
CA GLU A 97 -7.40 -5.06 -1.94
C GLU A 97 -6.57 -6.06 -2.73
N GLU A 98 -6.21 -5.72 -3.97
CA GLU A 98 -5.43 -6.63 -4.81
C GLU A 98 -4.02 -6.86 -4.25
N LEU A 99 -3.40 -5.82 -3.71
CA LEU A 99 -2.09 -5.96 -3.09
C LEU A 99 -2.16 -6.87 -1.85
N LEU A 100 -3.17 -6.68 -1.02
CA LEU A 100 -3.34 -7.51 0.17
C LEU A 100 -3.59 -8.98 -0.20
N LEU A 101 -4.31 -9.22 -1.28
CA LEU A 101 -4.61 -10.58 -1.71
C LEU A 101 -3.41 -11.28 -2.37
N HIS A 102 -2.57 -10.54 -3.07
CA HIS A 102 -1.52 -11.13 -3.89
C HIS A 102 -0.11 -11.06 -3.31
N ILE A 103 0.15 -10.12 -2.40
CA ILE A 103 1.49 -9.98 -1.83
C ILE A 103 1.58 -10.74 -0.51
N GLU A 104 2.30 -11.84 -0.53
CA GLU A 104 2.48 -12.65 0.64
C GLU A 104 3.28 -11.89 1.70
N GLY A 105 2.85 -11.94 2.93
CA GLY A 105 3.54 -11.26 4.02
C GLY A 105 3.08 -9.83 4.26
N LEU A 106 2.23 -9.30 3.39
CA LEU A 106 1.70 -7.97 3.55
C LEU A 106 0.52 -8.01 4.52
N GLU A 107 0.67 -7.37 5.67
CA GLU A 107 -0.36 -7.40 6.71
C GLU A 107 -1.29 -6.21 6.65
N LYS A 108 -0.77 -5.07 6.31
CA LYS A 108 -1.52 -3.83 6.23
C LYS A 108 -0.83 -2.91 5.23
N ILE A 109 -1.58 -2.07 4.58
CA ILE A 109 -1.03 -1.10 3.64
C ILE A 109 -1.63 0.27 3.88
N ARG A 110 -0.78 1.30 3.83
CA ARG A 110 -1.24 2.69 3.70
C ARG A 110 -0.91 3.09 2.28
N LEU A 111 -1.93 3.43 1.53
CA LEU A 111 -1.80 3.69 0.11
C LEU A 111 -2.32 5.08 -0.22
N GLU A 112 -1.49 5.88 -0.89
CA GLU A 112 -1.89 7.19 -1.36
C GLU A 112 -1.74 7.27 -2.87
N ILE A 113 -2.79 7.71 -3.56
CA ILE A 113 -2.75 7.94 -4.99
C ILE A 113 -2.93 9.43 -5.23
N LYS A 114 -1.91 10.04 -5.83
CA LYS A 114 -1.88 11.46 -6.11
C LYS A 114 -2.17 11.69 -7.59
N LYS A 115 -2.93 12.74 -7.86
CA LYS A 115 -3.31 13.14 -9.20
C LYS A 115 -2.83 14.58 -9.41
N PRO A 116 -1.55 14.79 -9.77
CA PRO A 116 -0.99 16.14 -9.87
C PRO A 116 -1.68 17.00 -10.95
N TRP A 117 -2.17 16.36 -11.98
CA TRP A 117 -2.84 17.06 -13.10
C TRP A 117 -4.37 16.96 -13.00
N ALA A 118 -4.89 16.92 -11.79
CA ALA A 118 -6.34 16.90 -11.61
C ALA A 118 -6.95 18.13 -12.26
N PRO A 119 -8.07 17.98 -12.98
CA PRO A 119 -8.68 19.08 -13.71
C PRO A 119 -9.43 20.05 -12.79
N VAL A 120 -8.66 20.77 -11.97
CA VAL A 120 -9.15 21.78 -11.04
C VAL A 120 -8.67 23.11 -11.56
N LYS A 121 -9.59 24.08 -11.67
CA LYS A 121 -9.27 25.39 -12.24
C LYS A 121 -8.67 26.34 -11.21
N LEU A 122 -7.88 25.82 -10.29
CA LEU A 122 -7.22 26.61 -9.27
C LEU A 122 -5.82 26.06 -9.08
N PRO A 123 -4.84 26.90 -8.73
CA PRO A 123 -3.46 26.42 -8.55
C PRO A 123 -3.38 25.56 -7.29
N LEU A 124 -2.90 24.34 -7.47
CA LEU A 124 -2.65 23.42 -6.36
C LEU A 124 -1.56 22.43 -6.81
N LYS A 125 -0.93 21.78 -5.86
CA LYS A 125 0.14 20.84 -6.15
C LYS A 125 -0.41 19.50 -6.63
N THR A 126 -1.39 19.00 -5.95
CA THR A 126 -1.98 17.69 -6.27
C THR A 126 -3.30 17.51 -5.54
N VAL A 127 -4.12 16.61 -6.04
CA VAL A 127 -5.25 16.06 -5.31
C VAL A 127 -4.88 14.61 -5.01
N SER A 128 -5.17 14.12 -3.83
CA SER A 128 -4.88 12.73 -3.51
C SER A 128 -5.94 12.10 -2.63
N VAL A 129 -5.96 10.78 -2.64
CA VAL A 129 -6.75 9.98 -1.70
C VAL A 129 -5.76 9.05 -1.00
N GLU A 130 -5.82 9.02 0.31
CA GLU A 130 -4.99 8.12 1.11
C GLU A 130 -5.87 7.24 1.96
N ILE A 131 -5.63 5.93 1.94
CA ILE A 131 -6.40 4.97 2.73
C ILE A 131 -5.47 4.02 3.45
N GLU A 132 -5.98 3.38 4.48
CA GLU A 132 -5.25 2.36 5.20
C GLU A 132 -6.15 1.12 5.29
N ARG A 133 -5.65 -0.02 4.85
CA ARG A 133 -6.41 -1.28 4.81
C ARG A 133 -5.52 -2.41 5.30
N GLY A 134 -6.13 -3.41 5.91
CA GLY A 134 -5.41 -4.56 6.42
C GLY A 134 -6.33 -5.73 6.70
N TRP A 135 -5.75 -6.83 7.13
CA TRP A 135 -6.53 -8.02 7.45
C TRP A 135 -7.20 -7.89 8.82
N HIS A 136 -8.39 -8.45 8.89
CA HIS A 136 -9.19 -8.41 10.11
C HIS A 136 -9.20 -9.74 10.82
N THR A 137 -8.23 -9.98 11.65
CA THR A 137 -8.23 -11.24 12.42
C THR A 137 -9.34 -11.28 13.45
N ALA A 138 -9.59 -10.15 14.07
CA ALA A 138 -10.63 -10.09 15.07
C ALA A 138 -11.99 -10.39 14.48
N TYR A 139 -12.16 -10.04 13.22
CA TYR A 139 -13.35 -10.25 12.55
C TYR A 139 -13.68 -11.68 12.40
N ILE A 140 -12.68 -12.46 12.17
CA ILE A 140 -12.86 -13.87 12.00
C ILE A 140 -13.58 -14.44 13.18
N ALA A 141 -13.19 -14.05 14.34
CA ALA A 141 -13.79 -14.55 15.54
C ALA A 141 -15.24 -14.20 15.57
N LEU A 142 -15.57 -13.11 14.94
CA LEU A 142 -16.85 -12.66 15.00
C LEU A 142 -17.66 -13.28 14.07
N GLY A 143 -17.09 -13.45 13.05
CA GLY A 143 -17.75 -14.01 12.05
C GLY A 143 -18.84 -14.74 12.58
N SER A 144 -18.54 -14.87 13.49
CA SER A 144 -19.43 -15.43 14.06
C SER A 144 -20.58 -14.75 14.40
N ASN A 145 -20.42 -14.00 14.47
CA ASN A 145 -21.33 -13.53 14.71
C ASN A 145 -22.15 -13.48 14.05
N ILE A 146 -21.84 -13.73 13.64
CA ILE A 146 -22.50 -13.83 13.12
C ILE A 146 -23.49 -14.19 13.33
N GLY A 147 -23.26 -14.36 13.78
CA GLY A 147 -24.35 -15.02 13.85
C GLY A 147 -25.25 -14.90 14.10
#